data_110205772029312c0679b0adb37f7f5d
#
_entry.id   110205772029312c0679b0adb37f7f5d
#
_cell.length_a   1.000
_cell.length_b   1.000
_cell.length_c   1.000
_cell.angle_alpha   90.00
_cell.angle_beta   90.00
_cell.angle_gamma   90.00
#
_symmetry.space_group_name_H-M   'P 1'
#
loop_
_entity.id
_entity.type
_entity.pdbx_description
1 polymer ?
#
loop_
_entity_poly.entity_id
_entity_poly.type
_entity_poly.pdbx_seq_one_letter_code
_entity_poly.pdbx_strand_id
1 'polypeptide(L)'
;GYAMALTDHLSVGVQMNYHLVRLPEAYGRNQAVTAEVGFMAKITENWHLGFSVLNLTRNKLSSYQEDRYSSLLRLGTRYHVSNKVIFLGEVEKNVDYPIRFKSGIEYSPAENVYFRGGFGTAPIEFSFGFGYHWKGIYKLDVGSAYQQIIGWSPNLSFTVQMK
;
A
#
# COMPACT_ATOMS: atom_id res chain seq x y z
N GLY A 1 3.73 6.88 -14.21
CA GLY A 1 4.53 7.41 -13.10
C GLY A 1 5.99 7.54 -13.48
N TYR A 2 6.69 8.36 -12.76
CA TYR A 2 8.12 8.54 -12.87
C TYR A 2 8.74 8.55 -11.48
N ALA A 3 9.86 7.85 -11.30
CA ALA A 3 10.60 7.84 -10.04
C ALA A 3 12.10 7.93 -10.31
N MET A 4 12.80 8.61 -9.41
CA MET A 4 14.25 8.77 -9.51
C MET A 4 14.89 8.79 -8.10
N ALA A 5 16.13 8.31 -8.02
CA ALA A 5 16.96 8.54 -6.86
C ALA A 5 17.57 9.94 -6.96
N LEU A 6 17.34 10.77 -5.95
CA LEU A 6 17.96 12.10 -5.84
C LEU A 6 19.36 11.98 -5.25
N THR A 7 19.52 11.06 -4.30
CA THR A 7 20.79 10.69 -3.68
C THR A 7 20.80 9.19 -3.37
N ASP A 8 21.90 8.64 -2.88
CA ASP A 8 21.98 7.24 -2.43
C ASP A 8 21.01 6.92 -1.28
N HIS A 9 20.48 7.95 -0.62
CA HIS A 9 19.61 7.83 0.55
C HIS A 9 18.20 8.34 0.33
N LEU A 10 17.93 9.04 -0.78
CA LEU A 10 16.63 9.69 -1.01
C LEU A 10 16.15 9.43 -2.44
N SER A 11 14.96 8.87 -2.55
CA SER A 11 14.24 8.70 -3.81
C SER A 11 12.92 9.45 -3.79
N VAL A 12 12.51 9.96 -4.94
CA VAL A 12 11.23 10.63 -5.14
C VAL A 12 10.50 9.99 -6.31
N GLY A 13 9.18 9.92 -6.20
CA GLY A 13 8.32 9.44 -7.27
C GLY A 13 7.07 10.31 -7.40
N VAL A 14 6.61 10.44 -8.64
CA VAL A 14 5.34 11.09 -8.98
C VAL A 14 4.54 10.16 -9.89
N GLN A 15 3.24 10.09 -9.65
CA GLN A 15 2.34 9.30 -10.45
C GLN A 15 1.08 10.09 -10.75
N MET A 16 0.60 9.99 -11.98
CA MET A 16 -0.72 10.49 -12.38
C MET A 16 -1.61 9.32 -12.73
N ASN A 17 -2.84 9.34 -12.22
CA ASN A 17 -3.86 8.36 -12.50
C ASN A 17 -5.06 9.05 -13.14
N TYR A 18 -5.52 8.49 -14.25
CA TYR A 18 -6.75 8.90 -14.91
C TYR A 18 -7.85 7.91 -14.56
N HIS A 19 -8.93 8.42 -14.00
CA HIS A 19 -10.09 7.64 -13.59
C HIS A 19 -11.27 7.96 -14.53
N LEU A 20 -11.83 6.93 -15.14
CA LEU A 20 -13.05 7.02 -15.93
C LEU A 20 -14.12 6.15 -15.25
N VAL A 21 -15.14 6.79 -14.70
CA VAL A 21 -16.28 6.11 -14.09
C VAL A 21 -17.49 6.32 -15.01
N ARG A 22 -18.06 5.22 -15.49
CA ARG A 22 -19.33 5.20 -16.23
C ARG A 22 -20.43 4.85 -15.26
N LEU A 23 -21.34 5.77 -15.04
CA LEU A 23 -22.55 5.56 -14.26
C LEU A 23 -23.69 5.12 -15.19
N PRO A 24 -24.73 4.42 -14.68
CA PRO A 24 -25.92 4.11 -15.48
C PRO A 24 -26.52 5.35 -16.11
N GLU A 25 -27.25 5.19 -17.22
CA GLU A 25 -27.66 6.20 -18.20
C GLU A 25 -28.16 7.56 -17.66
N ALA A 26 -28.69 7.59 -16.43
CA ALA A 26 -29.19 8.81 -15.79
C ALA A 26 -28.09 9.74 -15.22
N TYR A 27 -26.87 9.27 -15.00
CA TYR A 27 -25.82 9.99 -14.26
C TYR A 27 -24.55 10.29 -15.07
N GLY A 28 -24.50 9.88 -16.34
CA GLY A 28 -23.44 10.29 -17.29
C GLY A 28 -22.06 9.66 -17.06
N ARG A 29 -21.03 10.32 -17.60
CA ARG A 29 -19.60 9.94 -17.46
C ARG A 29 -18.90 10.90 -16.52
N ASN A 30 -18.17 10.35 -15.57
CA ASN A 30 -17.29 11.11 -14.71
C ASN A 30 -15.83 10.77 -15.00
N GLN A 31 -15.02 11.82 -15.09
CA GLN A 31 -13.59 11.72 -15.34
C GLN A 31 -12.86 12.49 -14.26
N ALA A 32 -11.80 11.91 -13.72
CA ALA A 32 -10.94 12.58 -12.77
C ALA A 32 -9.48 12.21 -13.00
N VAL A 33 -8.61 13.16 -12.76
CA VAL A 33 -7.17 12.98 -12.72
C VAL A 33 -6.71 13.15 -11.29
N THR A 34 -6.00 12.17 -10.76
CA THR A 34 -5.36 12.25 -9.45
C THR A 34 -3.85 12.19 -9.60
N ALA A 35 -3.16 12.94 -8.77
CA ALA A 35 -1.71 12.90 -8.70
C ALA A 35 -1.26 12.35 -7.34
N GLU A 36 -0.23 11.52 -7.36
CA GLU A 36 0.44 11.01 -6.18
C GLU A 36 1.90 11.45 -6.19
N VAL A 37 2.40 11.88 -5.04
CA VAL A 37 3.81 12.18 -4.82
C VAL A 37 4.29 11.33 -3.65
N GLY A 38 5.45 10.71 -3.81
CA GLY A 38 6.06 9.87 -2.79
C GLY A 38 7.54 10.16 -2.62
N PHE A 39 8.00 9.98 -1.40
CA PHE A 39 9.40 10.05 -1.00
C PHE A 39 9.78 8.79 -0.25
N MET A 40 10.99 8.31 -0.49
CA MET A 40 11.57 7.19 0.26
C MET A 40 12.96 7.61 0.72
N ALA A 41 13.20 7.52 2.02
CA ALA A 41 14.48 7.82 2.64
C ALA A 41 15.08 6.55 3.27
N LYS A 42 16.33 6.26 2.93
CA LYS A 42 17.16 5.24 3.57
C LYS A 42 17.91 5.91 4.73
N ILE A 43 17.44 5.71 5.96
CA ILE A 43 18.03 6.32 7.16
C ILE A 43 19.29 5.58 7.55
N THR A 44 19.23 4.25 7.50
CA THR A 44 20.38 3.35 7.66
C THR A 44 20.21 2.17 6.69
N GLU A 45 21.21 1.28 6.61
CA GLU A 45 21.08 0.04 5.81
C GLU A 45 19.85 -0.78 6.18
N ASN A 46 19.45 -0.74 7.45
CA ASN A 46 18.35 -1.54 7.98
C ASN A 46 17.04 -0.76 8.14
N TRP A 47 17.05 0.57 7.98
CA TRP A 47 15.88 1.39 8.26
C TRP A 47 15.53 2.31 7.11
N HIS A 48 14.31 2.16 6.62
CA HIS A 48 13.75 2.98 5.55
C HIS A 48 12.47 3.66 6.03
N LEU A 49 12.29 4.91 5.62
CA LEU A 49 11.06 5.68 5.80
C LEU A 49 10.46 5.97 4.43
N GLY A 50 9.14 5.91 4.35
CA GLY A 50 8.37 6.27 3.17
C GLY A 50 7.29 7.26 3.53
N PHE A 51 7.06 8.22 2.64
CA PHE A 51 5.97 9.18 2.73
C PHE A 51 5.28 9.28 1.38
N SER A 52 3.95 9.27 1.35
CA SER A 52 3.21 9.54 0.12
C SER A 52 1.95 10.36 0.37
N VAL A 53 1.60 11.14 -0.63
CA VAL A 53 0.35 11.90 -0.66
C VAL A 53 -0.36 11.59 -1.98
N LEU A 54 -1.54 10.98 -1.86
CA LEU A 54 -2.42 10.70 -2.98
C LEU A 54 -3.46 11.82 -3.09
N ASN A 55 -3.76 12.23 -4.30
CA ASN A 55 -4.77 13.22 -4.65
C ASN A 55 -4.56 14.58 -3.96
N LEU A 56 -3.38 15.16 -4.16
CA LEU A 56 -3.05 16.52 -3.71
C LEU A 56 -4.04 17.59 -4.19
N THR A 57 -4.65 17.38 -5.35
CA THR A 57 -5.51 18.37 -6.01
C THR A 57 -6.95 18.39 -5.50
N ARG A 58 -7.35 17.41 -4.67
CA ARG A 58 -8.72 17.26 -4.14
C ARG A 58 -9.80 17.40 -5.22
N ASN A 59 -9.57 16.81 -6.40
CA ASN A 59 -10.48 16.91 -7.52
C ASN A 59 -11.87 16.38 -7.20
N LYS A 60 -12.91 17.10 -7.66
CA LYS A 60 -14.30 16.68 -7.51
C LYS A 60 -14.59 15.48 -8.40
N LEU A 61 -15.30 14.49 -7.86
CA LEU A 61 -15.75 13.31 -8.59
C LEU A 61 -16.96 13.59 -9.49
N SER A 62 -17.80 14.57 -9.12
CA SER A 62 -19.04 14.91 -9.81
C SER A 62 -19.36 16.39 -9.69
N SER A 63 -20.00 16.95 -10.72
CA SER A 63 -20.58 18.29 -10.69
C SER A 63 -21.89 18.35 -9.88
N TYR A 64 -22.52 17.21 -9.59
CA TYR A 64 -23.85 17.10 -9.00
C TYR A 64 -23.85 16.78 -7.50
N GLN A 65 -22.79 16.18 -6.98
CA GLN A 65 -22.57 15.92 -5.55
C GLN A 65 -21.18 16.39 -5.17
N GLU A 66 -21.00 16.87 -3.95
CA GLU A 66 -19.69 17.27 -3.41
C GLU A 66 -18.73 16.09 -3.16
N ASP A 67 -18.98 14.96 -3.81
CA ASP A 67 -18.11 13.80 -3.75
C ASP A 67 -16.75 14.14 -4.35
N ARG A 68 -15.74 14.06 -3.52
CA ARG A 68 -14.34 14.27 -3.89
C ARG A 68 -13.59 12.96 -3.79
N TYR A 69 -12.61 12.77 -4.66
CA TYR A 69 -11.62 11.72 -4.43
C TYR A 69 -10.90 11.99 -3.12
N SER A 70 -10.93 11.02 -2.23
CA SER A 70 -10.27 11.12 -0.93
C SER A 70 -8.79 11.43 -1.08
N SER A 71 -8.33 12.43 -0.35
CA SER A 71 -6.90 12.69 -0.21
C SER A 71 -6.34 11.81 0.89
N LEU A 72 -5.28 11.11 0.57
CA LEU A 72 -4.69 10.10 1.44
C LEU A 72 -3.22 10.42 1.69
N LEU A 73 -2.87 10.53 2.94
CA LEU A 73 -1.53 10.79 3.42
C LEU A 73 -1.02 9.57 4.15
N ARG A 74 0.16 9.07 3.78
CA ARG A 74 0.78 7.90 4.39
C ARG A 74 2.20 8.20 4.81
N LEU A 75 2.53 7.76 6.01
CA LEU A 75 3.89 7.70 6.52
C LEU A 75 4.17 6.27 6.94
N GLY A 76 5.14 5.65 6.31
CA GLY A 76 5.50 4.26 6.53
C GLY A 76 6.94 4.09 6.98
N THR A 77 7.21 3.03 7.69
CA THR A 77 8.55 2.61 8.09
C THR A 77 8.76 1.13 7.84
N ARG A 78 9.95 0.77 7.41
CA ARG A 78 10.43 -0.59 7.28
C ARG A 78 11.76 -0.71 8.02
N TYR A 79 11.81 -1.63 8.98
CA TYR A 79 12.99 -1.87 9.79
C TYR A 79 13.38 -3.35 9.75
N HIS A 80 14.61 -3.63 9.31
CA HIS A 80 15.19 -4.97 9.35
C HIS A 80 15.75 -5.20 10.77
N VAL A 81 14.97 -5.90 11.59
CA VAL A 81 15.40 -6.29 12.95
C VAL A 81 16.56 -7.28 12.89
N SER A 82 16.52 -8.16 11.90
CA SER A 82 17.58 -9.12 11.57
C SER A 82 17.48 -9.55 10.11
N ASN A 83 18.39 -10.41 9.63
CA ASN A 83 18.32 -10.99 8.28
C ASN A 83 17.06 -11.84 8.06
N LYS A 84 16.34 -12.20 9.12
CA LYS A 84 15.14 -13.04 9.06
C LYS A 84 13.84 -12.33 9.45
N VAL A 85 13.95 -11.14 10.05
CA VAL A 85 12.78 -10.45 10.61
C VAL A 85 12.75 -9.02 10.11
N ILE A 86 11.61 -8.65 9.50
CA ILE A 86 11.32 -7.29 9.07
C ILE A 86 10.09 -6.80 9.85
N PHE A 87 10.19 -5.63 10.43
CA PHE A 87 9.06 -4.90 10.99
C PHE A 87 8.60 -3.82 10.01
N LEU A 88 7.28 -3.66 9.90
CA LEU A 88 6.62 -2.65 9.09
C LEU A 88 5.66 -1.85 9.95
N GLY A 89 5.63 -0.54 9.78
CA GLY A 89 4.68 0.34 10.42
C GLY A 89 4.16 1.38 9.44
N GLU A 90 2.90 1.73 9.52
CA GLU A 90 2.29 2.76 8.67
C GLU A 90 1.26 3.56 9.46
N VAL A 91 1.30 4.86 9.28
CA VAL A 91 0.24 5.79 9.69
C VAL A 91 -0.42 6.32 8.42
N GLU A 92 -1.72 6.13 8.32
CA GLU A 92 -2.53 6.57 7.20
C GLU A 92 -3.57 7.59 7.68
N LYS A 93 -3.63 8.73 7.02
CA LYS A 93 -4.67 9.74 7.23
C LYS A 93 -5.40 9.99 5.92
N ASN A 94 -6.64 9.55 5.87
CA ASN A 94 -7.61 10.03 4.91
C ASN A 94 -8.28 11.29 5.49
N VAL A 95 -8.53 12.29 4.65
CA VAL A 95 -9.13 13.56 5.11
C VAL A 95 -10.49 13.33 5.76
N ASP A 96 -11.27 12.39 5.22
CA ASP A 96 -12.67 12.13 5.60
C ASP A 96 -12.82 11.07 6.71
N TYR A 97 -11.73 10.38 7.09
CA TYR A 97 -11.77 9.25 8.03
C TYR A 97 -10.77 9.42 9.18
N PRO A 98 -10.96 8.73 10.31
CA PRO A 98 -10.01 8.71 11.41
C PRO A 98 -8.61 8.25 10.95
N ILE A 99 -7.60 8.64 11.71
CA ILE A 99 -6.23 8.15 11.50
C ILE A 99 -6.22 6.63 11.68
N ARG A 100 -5.57 5.95 10.74
CA ARG A 100 -5.38 4.51 10.75
C ARG A 100 -3.92 4.18 11.00
N PHE A 101 -3.67 3.33 11.98
CA PHE A 101 -2.36 2.76 12.25
C PHE A 101 -2.32 1.33 11.73
N LYS A 102 -1.24 0.97 11.06
CA LYS A 102 -1.00 -0.39 10.59
C LYS A 102 0.40 -0.81 11.04
N SER A 103 0.51 -2.06 11.45
CA SER A 103 1.78 -2.69 11.76
C SER A 103 1.85 -4.08 11.16
N GLY A 104 3.03 -4.51 10.82
CA GLY A 104 3.27 -5.82 10.24
C GLY A 104 4.63 -6.37 10.63
N ILE A 105 4.71 -7.68 10.60
CA ILE A 105 5.96 -8.42 10.78
C ILE A 105 6.07 -9.47 9.67
N GLU A 106 7.24 -9.58 9.10
CA GLU A 106 7.62 -10.66 8.19
C GLU A 106 8.76 -11.45 8.81
N TYR A 107 8.59 -12.77 8.86
CA TYR A 107 9.58 -13.70 9.34
C TYR A 107 9.95 -14.70 8.25
N SER A 108 11.23 -14.77 7.91
CA SER A 108 11.80 -15.65 6.89
C SER A 108 12.72 -16.67 7.55
N PRO A 109 12.21 -17.85 8.00
CA PRO A 109 13.05 -18.89 8.60
C PRO A 109 14.09 -19.44 7.64
N ALA A 110 13.76 -19.49 6.35
CA ALA A 110 14.62 -19.91 5.24
C ALA A 110 14.48 -18.92 4.07
N GLU A 111 15.44 -18.93 3.14
CA GLU A 111 15.52 -17.97 2.02
C GLU A 111 14.29 -17.94 1.11
N ASN A 112 13.50 -19.01 1.14
CA ASN A 112 12.35 -19.21 0.25
C ASN A 112 11.00 -19.29 0.99
N VAL A 113 10.96 -19.15 2.31
CA VAL A 113 9.74 -19.27 3.11
C VAL A 113 9.50 -17.99 3.89
N TYR A 114 8.29 -17.47 3.83
CA TYR A 114 7.88 -16.21 4.45
C TYR A 114 6.59 -16.38 5.23
N PHE A 115 6.59 -15.98 6.48
CA PHE A 115 5.40 -15.84 7.32
C PHE A 115 5.17 -14.35 7.56
N ARG A 116 3.93 -13.93 7.43
CA ARG A 116 3.54 -12.53 7.59
C ARG A 116 2.38 -12.42 8.56
N GLY A 117 2.45 -11.43 9.43
CA GLY A 117 1.36 -11.06 10.32
C GLY A 117 1.17 -9.55 10.28
N GLY A 118 -0.06 -9.09 10.37
CA GLY A 118 -0.38 -7.67 10.35
C GLY A 118 -1.58 -7.34 11.23
N PHE A 119 -1.58 -6.11 11.69
CA PHE A 119 -2.65 -5.51 12.48
C PHE A 119 -2.93 -4.10 11.97
N GLY A 120 -4.19 -3.72 11.92
CA GLY A 120 -4.64 -2.37 11.58
C GLY A 120 -5.74 -1.88 12.50
N THR A 121 -5.82 -0.57 12.65
CA THR A 121 -6.90 0.13 13.37
C THR A 121 -7.82 0.85 12.40
N ALA A 122 -9.03 1.22 12.83
CA ALA A 122 -9.96 2.09 12.11
C ALA A 122 -10.26 1.68 10.63
N PRO A 123 -10.86 0.52 10.35
CA PRO A 123 -11.39 -0.49 11.29
C PRO A 123 -10.32 -1.46 11.77
N ILE A 124 -10.62 -2.18 12.85
CA ILE A 124 -9.73 -3.24 13.36
C ILE A 124 -9.63 -4.34 12.31
N GLU A 125 -8.39 -4.66 11.95
CA GLU A 125 -8.05 -5.67 10.94
C GLU A 125 -6.86 -6.50 11.43
N PHE A 126 -6.94 -7.81 11.25
CA PHE A 126 -5.84 -8.75 11.45
C PHE A 126 -5.56 -9.45 10.14
N SER A 127 -4.30 -9.63 9.80
CA SER A 127 -3.91 -10.34 8.59
C SER A 127 -2.79 -11.31 8.87
N PHE A 128 -2.77 -12.40 8.12
CA PHE A 128 -1.68 -13.36 8.11
C PHE A 128 -1.49 -13.90 6.71
N GLY A 129 -0.25 -14.27 6.43
CA GLY A 129 0.14 -14.75 5.13
C GLY A 129 1.30 -15.72 5.22
N PHE A 130 1.35 -16.58 4.23
CA PHE A 130 2.44 -17.51 3.96
C PHE A 130 2.90 -17.30 2.53
N GLY A 131 4.21 -17.18 2.33
CA GLY A 131 4.83 -17.06 1.02
C GLY A 131 5.87 -18.14 0.81
N TYR A 132 5.89 -18.72 -0.39
CA TYR A 132 6.91 -19.64 -0.83
C TYR A 132 7.50 -19.20 -2.17
N HIS A 133 8.83 -19.00 -2.21
CA HIS A 133 9.56 -18.61 -3.41
C HIS A 133 10.39 -19.80 -3.92
N TRP A 134 10.06 -20.29 -5.11
CA TRP A 134 10.76 -21.44 -5.70
C TRP A 134 11.67 -20.99 -6.83
N LYS A 135 12.95 -21.37 -6.73
CA LYS A 135 14.01 -21.10 -7.72
C LYS A 135 14.19 -19.60 -8.06
N GLY A 136 13.72 -18.68 -7.23
CA GLY A 136 13.75 -17.25 -7.50
C GLY A 136 12.86 -16.77 -8.65
N ILE A 137 12.12 -17.69 -9.30
CA ILE A 137 11.27 -17.45 -10.47
C ILE A 137 9.79 -17.47 -10.07
N TYR A 138 9.40 -18.47 -9.31
CA TYR A 138 8.00 -18.68 -8.92
C TYR A 138 7.75 -18.21 -7.50
N LYS A 139 6.72 -17.43 -7.30
CA LYS A 139 6.29 -16.96 -5.98
C LYS A 139 4.83 -17.34 -5.79
N LEU A 140 4.56 -18.06 -4.71
CA LEU A 140 3.22 -18.40 -4.27
C LEU A 140 2.99 -17.73 -2.93
N ASP A 141 1.98 -16.86 -2.85
CA ASP A 141 1.58 -16.20 -1.62
C ASP A 141 0.12 -16.53 -1.33
N VAL A 142 -0.14 -17.00 -0.12
CA VAL A 142 -1.46 -17.27 0.42
C VAL A 142 -1.64 -16.43 1.66
N GLY A 143 -2.77 -15.77 1.79
CA GLY A 143 -3.05 -14.95 2.96
C GLY A 143 -4.53 -14.82 3.23
N SER A 144 -4.85 -14.31 4.39
CA SER A 144 -6.20 -13.91 4.73
C SER A 144 -6.17 -12.72 5.65
N ALA A 145 -7.14 -11.84 5.50
CA ALA A 145 -7.39 -10.74 6.41
C ALA A 145 -8.77 -10.90 7.03
N TYR A 146 -8.87 -10.62 8.31
CA TYR A 146 -10.14 -10.48 9.03
C TYR A 146 -10.37 -9.03 9.37
N GLN A 147 -11.49 -8.49 8.95
CA GLN A 147 -11.93 -7.14 9.27
C GLN A 147 -13.30 -7.20 9.93
N GLN A 148 -13.49 -6.43 10.99
CA GLN A 148 -14.70 -6.46 11.80
C GLN A 148 -16.00 -6.22 11.00
N ILE A 149 -15.94 -5.45 9.92
CA ILE A 149 -17.12 -5.06 9.12
C ILE A 149 -17.38 -6.06 7.99
N ILE A 150 -16.32 -6.55 7.34
CA ILE A 150 -16.41 -7.35 6.11
C ILE A 150 -16.25 -8.85 6.40
N GLY A 151 -15.62 -9.20 7.54
CA GLY A 151 -15.27 -10.59 7.88
C GLY A 151 -13.96 -11.04 7.22
N TRP A 152 -13.88 -12.29 6.83
CA TRP A 152 -12.70 -12.92 6.25
C TRP A 152 -12.55 -12.63 4.76
N SER A 153 -11.35 -12.24 4.35
CA SER A 153 -10.98 -11.97 2.96
C SER A 153 -9.75 -12.79 2.59
N PRO A 154 -9.93 -14.02 2.05
CA PRO A 154 -8.80 -14.84 1.59
C PRO A 154 -8.19 -14.26 0.31
N ASN A 155 -6.88 -14.43 0.16
CA ASN A 155 -6.12 -13.99 -1.01
C ASN A 155 -5.13 -15.07 -1.42
N LEU A 156 -5.00 -15.31 -2.72
CA LEU A 156 -4.02 -16.20 -3.33
C LEU A 156 -3.36 -15.45 -4.47
N SER A 157 -2.04 -15.42 -4.47
CA SER A 157 -1.25 -14.81 -5.54
C SER A 157 -0.19 -15.78 -6.05
N PHE A 158 -0.10 -15.90 -7.36
CA PHE A 158 0.98 -16.63 -8.03
C PHE A 158 1.69 -15.69 -9.00
N THR A 159 2.98 -15.55 -8.82
CA THR A 159 3.80 -14.64 -9.64
C THR A 159 4.93 -15.42 -10.31
N VAL A 160 5.11 -15.20 -11.60
CA VAL A 160 6.24 -15.72 -12.37
C VAL A 160 7.12 -14.55 -12.78
N GLN A 161 8.37 -14.58 -12.34
CA GLN A 161 9.37 -13.56 -12.68
C GLN A 161 10.18 -14.05 -13.88
N MET A 162 9.85 -13.56 -15.06
CA MET A 162 10.63 -13.78 -16.27
C MET A 162 11.83 -12.82 -16.29
N LYS A 163 13.02 -13.37 -16.61
CA LYS A 163 14.25 -12.60 -16.81
C LYS A 163 14.31 -12.04 -18.22
#